data_a0d2f23fa077f68b36010ab2c548806d
#
_entry.id   a0d2f23fa077f68b36010ab2c548806d
#
_cell.length_a   1.000
_cell.length_b   1.000
_cell.length_c   1.000
_cell.angle_alpha   90.00
_cell.angle_beta   90.00
_cell.angle_gamma   90.00
#
_symmetry.space_group_name_H-M   'P 1'
#
loop_
_entity.id
_entity.type
_entity.pdbx_description
1 polymer ?
#
loop_
_entity_poly.entity_id
_entity_poly.type
_entity_poly.pdbx_seq_one_letter_code
_entity_poly.pdbx_strand_id
1 'polypeptide(L)'
;RDRIQVLVANVDVIFVVSGLDGDFNLRRLERYLAVVREGGAKGVVLLNKADLCPEAPRRLAETILVARDLPVHVISAKKGEGVDVLAQYLTPATTVALLGSSGAGKSTLVNRILGREKQATKETREDSRGRHTTTSREMFLTPGGAILLDTPGLREIQLADVAEGL
;
A
#
# COMPACT_ATOMS: atom_id res chain seq x y z
N ARG A 1 -15.88 8.17 11.24
CA ARG A 1 -14.74 9.06 11.55
C ARG A 1 -13.80 8.44 12.59
N ASP A 2 -14.31 7.96 13.71
CA ASP A 2 -13.47 7.48 14.84
C ASP A 2 -12.69 6.19 14.53
N ARG A 3 -13.21 5.30 13.68
CA ARG A 3 -12.53 4.03 13.33
C ARG A 3 -11.28 4.23 12.47
N ILE A 4 -11.27 5.19 11.57
CA ILE A 4 -10.12 5.49 10.71
C ILE A 4 -8.99 6.07 11.55
N GLN A 5 -9.28 6.97 12.46
CA GLN A 5 -8.31 7.55 13.38
C GLN A 5 -7.65 6.50 14.29
N VAL A 6 -8.43 5.54 14.80
CA VAL A 6 -7.90 4.46 15.65
C VAL A 6 -7.00 3.49 14.87
N LEU A 7 -7.32 3.22 13.61
CA LEU A 7 -6.50 2.33 12.75
C LEU A 7 -5.15 2.95 12.37
N VAL A 8 -5.07 4.27 12.34
CA VAL A 8 -3.88 5.03 11.91
C VAL A 8 -3.13 5.66 13.08
N ALA A 9 -3.73 5.70 14.28
CA ALA A 9 -3.23 6.45 15.44
C ALA A 9 -1.82 6.05 15.92
N ASN A 10 -1.34 4.85 15.60
CA ASN A 10 -0.01 4.34 16.00
C ASN A 10 0.88 3.99 14.82
N VAL A 11 0.57 4.48 13.63
CA VAL A 11 1.34 4.22 12.42
C VAL A 11 2.17 5.47 12.09
N ASP A 12 3.47 5.26 11.90
CA ASP A 12 4.41 6.35 11.57
C ASP A 12 4.39 6.68 10.07
N VAL A 13 4.34 5.64 9.22
CA VAL A 13 4.40 5.77 7.77
C VAL A 13 3.31 4.91 7.13
N ILE A 14 2.66 5.44 6.11
CA ILE A 14 1.71 4.68 5.28
C ILE A 14 2.23 4.63 3.86
N PHE A 15 2.46 3.42 3.36
CA PHE A 15 2.73 3.17 1.96
C PHE A 15 1.39 3.06 1.21
N VAL A 16 1.10 4.04 0.37
CA VAL A 16 -0.05 4.02 -0.52
C VAL A 16 0.38 3.35 -1.82
N VAL A 17 -0.02 2.10 -2.01
CA VAL A 17 0.40 1.28 -3.15
C VAL A 17 -0.64 1.33 -4.25
N SER A 18 -0.23 1.75 -5.43
CA SER A 18 -1.06 1.81 -6.64
C SER A 18 -0.40 1.01 -7.76
N GLY A 19 -1.15 0.09 -8.37
CA GLY A 19 -0.66 -0.65 -9.53
C GLY A 19 -0.68 0.21 -10.79
N LEU A 20 0.39 0.13 -11.59
CA LEU A 20 0.49 0.81 -12.89
C LEU A 20 -0.05 -0.03 -14.06
N ASP A 21 -0.73 -1.12 -13.76
CA ASP A 21 -1.49 -1.91 -14.72
C ASP A 21 -2.86 -1.28 -15.00
N GLY A 22 -3.77 -2.03 -15.61
CA GLY A 22 -5.12 -1.55 -15.91
C GLY A 22 -5.95 -1.11 -14.69
N ASP A 23 -5.48 -1.39 -13.47
CA ASP A 23 -6.10 -0.97 -12.21
C ASP A 23 -5.72 0.46 -11.78
N PHE A 24 -4.81 1.14 -12.47
CA PHE A 24 -4.40 2.50 -12.12
C PHE A 24 -5.59 3.46 -12.16
N ASN A 25 -5.83 4.15 -11.04
CA ASN A 25 -6.93 5.08 -10.89
C ASN A 25 -6.50 6.28 -10.04
N LEU A 26 -6.30 7.41 -10.70
CA LEU A 26 -5.79 8.63 -10.07
C LEU A 26 -6.77 9.21 -9.04
N ARG A 27 -8.08 9.13 -9.28
CA ARG A 27 -9.12 9.61 -8.34
C ARG A 27 -9.16 8.76 -7.06
N ARG A 28 -9.02 7.46 -7.21
CA ARG A 28 -8.93 6.56 -6.05
C ARG A 28 -7.67 6.87 -5.24
N LEU A 29 -6.56 7.13 -5.91
CA LEU A 29 -5.32 7.54 -5.26
C LEU A 29 -5.48 8.84 -4.48
N GLU A 30 -6.13 9.85 -5.06
CA GLU A 30 -6.45 11.11 -4.36
C GLU A 30 -7.24 10.89 -3.07
N ARG A 31 -8.22 9.98 -3.10
CA ARG A 31 -9.00 9.63 -1.90
C ARG A 31 -8.15 8.98 -0.83
N TYR A 32 -7.27 8.06 -1.20
CA TYR A 32 -6.32 7.45 -0.26
C TYR A 32 -5.42 8.50 0.38
N LEU A 33 -4.91 9.43 -0.41
CA LEU A 33 -4.04 10.50 0.09
C LEU A 33 -4.76 11.45 1.04
N ALA A 34 -6.04 11.73 0.79
CA ALA A 34 -6.87 12.52 1.71
C ALA A 34 -7.00 11.84 3.07
N VAL A 35 -7.28 10.53 3.09
CA VAL A 35 -7.36 9.74 4.32
C VAL A 35 -6.02 9.74 5.08
N VAL A 36 -4.92 9.57 4.37
CA VAL A 36 -3.57 9.58 4.96
C VAL A 36 -3.26 10.93 5.61
N ARG A 37 -3.58 12.04 4.92
CA ARG A 37 -3.37 13.40 5.46
C ARG A 37 -4.20 13.67 6.70
N GLU A 38 -5.46 13.23 6.73
CA GLU A 38 -6.32 13.36 7.91
C GLU A 38 -5.81 12.55 9.10
N GLY A 39 -5.18 11.40 8.84
CA GLY A 39 -4.67 10.51 9.88
C GLY A 39 -3.38 10.97 10.56
N GLY A 40 -2.67 11.94 10.01
CA GLY A 40 -1.44 12.49 10.58
C GLY A 40 -0.19 11.63 10.41
N ALA A 41 -0.30 10.45 9.79
CA ALA A 41 0.87 9.64 9.43
C ALA A 41 1.59 10.21 8.20
N LYS A 42 2.88 9.90 8.06
CA LYS A 42 3.65 10.26 6.87
C LYS A 42 3.26 9.37 5.70
N GLY A 43 2.71 9.96 4.64
CA GLY A 43 2.36 9.23 3.43
C GLY A 43 3.54 9.09 2.47
N VAL A 44 3.65 7.92 1.86
CA VAL A 44 4.60 7.64 0.75
C VAL A 44 3.82 6.90 -0.34
N VAL A 45 3.85 7.42 -1.56
CA VAL A 45 3.17 6.79 -2.70
C VAL A 45 4.12 5.84 -3.41
N LEU A 46 3.67 4.61 -3.61
CA LEU A 46 4.40 3.59 -4.36
C LEU A 46 3.61 3.22 -5.61
N LEU A 47 4.13 3.59 -6.75
CA LEU A 47 3.63 3.16 -8.06
C LEU A 47 4.27 1.83 -8.40
N ASN A 48 3.53 0.75 -8.17
CA ASN A 48 4.00 -0.62 -8.34
C ASN A 48 3.67 -1.16 -9.74
N LYS A 49 4.29 -2.26 -10.11
CA LYS A 49 4.12 -2.92 -11.41
C LYS A 49 4.64 -2.09 -12.60
N ALA A 50 5.70 -1.32 -12.37
CA ALA A 50 6.33 -0.51 -13.41
C ALA A 50 6.82 -1.33 -14.60
N ASP A 51 7.14 -2.59 -14.37
CA ASP A 51 7.53 -3.56 -15.42
C ASP A 51 6.42 -3.84 -16.45
N LEU A 52 5.16 -3.57 -16.09
CA LEU A 52 4.00 -3.76 -16.96
C LEU A 52 3.52 -2.46 -17.63
N CYS A 53 4.16 -1.33 -17.36
CA CYS A 53 3.68 -0.02 -17.82
C CYS A 53 4.76 0.74 -18.60
N PRO A 54 4.70 0.75 -19.94
CA PRO A 54 5.59 1.59 -20.74
C PRO A 54 5.44 3.08 -20.48
N GLU A 55 4.26 3.50 -20.01
CA GLU A 55 3.93 4.90 -19.70
C GLU A 55 4.21 5.29 -18.24
N ALA A 56 5.01 4.52 -17.51
CA ALA A 56 5.33 4.81 -16.11
C ALA A 56 5.81 6.25 -15.87
N PRO A 57 6.68 6.86 -16.71
CA PRO A 57 7.07 8.26 -16.54
C PRO A 57 5.91 9.24 -16.58
N ARG A 58 4.94 9.01 -17.46
CA ARG A 58 3.71 9.82 -17.55
C ARG A 58 2.85 9.67 -16.28
N ARG A 59 2.64 8.43 -15.85
CA ARG A 59 1.88 8.15 -14.62
C ARG A 59 2.53 8.75 -13.38
N LEU A 60 3.87 8.73 -13.33
CA LEU A 60 4.62 9.38 -12.27
C LEU A 60 4.35 10.90 -12.25
N ALA A 61 4.41 11.56 -13.40
CA ALA A 61 4.16 13.00 -13.50
C ALA A 61 2.73 13.36 -13.04
N GLU A 62 1.72 12.61 -13.46
CA GLU A 62 0.33 12.78 -13.04
C GLU A 62 0.18 12.58 -11.52
N THR A 63 0.87 11.59 -10.98
CA THR A 63 0.82 11.26 -9.54
C THR A 63 1.49 12.33 -8.68
N ILE A 64 2.61 12.87 -9.11
CA ILE A 64 3.32 13.94 -8.40
C ILE A 64 2.41 15.16 -8.20
N LEU A 65 1.59 15.50 -9.19
CA LEU A 65 0.66 16.62 -9.09
C LEU A 65 -0.39 16.44 -7.98
N VAL A 66 -0.92 15.23 -7.80
CA VAL A 66 -1.90 14.94 -6.75
C VAL A 66 -1.27 14.62 -5.40
N ALA A 67 -0.07 14.06 -5.39
CA ALA A 67 0.67 13.75 -4.18
C ALA A 67 1.24 15.01 -3.50
N ARG A 68 1.44 16.08 -4.26
CA ARG A 68 2.00 17.36 -3.81
C ARG A 68 3.36 17.18 -3.13
N ASP A 69 3.43 17.35 -1.82
CA ASP A 69 4.65 17.26 -1.00
C ASP A 69 5.01 15.82 -0.60
N LEU A 70 4.15 14.86 -0.85
CA LEU A 70 4.41 13.46 -0.50
C LEU A 70 5.39 12.81 -1.48
N PRO A 71 6.37 12.02 -0.99
CA PRO A 71 7.28 11.29 -1.87
C PRO A 71 6.52 10.27 -2.74
N VAL A 72 6.94 10.15 -3.99
CA VAL A 72 6.40 9.17 -4.96
C VAL A 72 7.57 8.35 -5.50
N HIS A 73 7.46 7.03 -5.41
CA HIS A 73 8.47 6.10 -5.93
C HIS A 73 7.83 5.14 -6.93
N VAL A 74 8.54 4.90 -8.03
CA VAL A 74 8.16 3.92 -9.05
C VAL A 74 8.94 2.63 -8.77
N ILE A 75 8.20 1.53 -8.59
CA ILE A 75 8.79 0.24 -8.21
C ILE A 75 8.19 -0.92 -9.02
N SER A 76 8.91 -2.02 -9.04
CA SER A 76 8.38 -3.34 -9.38
C SER A 76 8.70 -4.32 -8.25
N ALA A 77 7.71 -4.58 -7.39
CA ALA A 77 7.88 -5.52 -6.29
C ALA A 77 8.19 -6.94 -6.80
N LYS A 78 7.59 -7.34 -7.92
CA LYS A 78 7.81 -8.64 -8.55
C LYS A 78 9.25 -8.83 -8.99
N LYS A 79 9.85 -7.81 -9.63
CA LYS A 79 11.24 -7.87 -10.13
C LYS A 79 12.28 -7.35 -9.14
N GLY A 80 11.84 -6.72 -8.05
CA GLY A 80 12.73 -6.09 -7.09
C GLY A 80 13.34 -4.77 -7.55
N GLU A 81 12.82 -4.17 -8.61
CA GLU A 81 13.32 -2.92 -9.15
C GLU A 81 12.78 -1.73 -8.33
N GLY A 82 13.67 -0.82 -7.95
CA GLY A 82 13.33 0.39 -7.20
C GLY A 82 12.93 0.15 -5.73
N VAL A 83 12.93 -1.07 -5.25
CA VAL A 83 12.50 -1.43 -3.89
C VAL A 83 13.51 -1.00 -2.83
N ASP A 84 14.77 -0.87 -3.18
CA ASP A 84 15.86 -0.45 -2.27
C ASP A 84 15.58 0.91 -1.61
N VAL A 85 14.89 1.80 -2.31
CA VAL A 85 14.53 3.14 -1.81
C VAL A 85 13.66 3.07 -0.56
N LEU A 86 12.96 1.98 -0.34
CA LEU A 86 12.07 1.81 0.81
C LEU A 86 12.80 1.63 2.14
N ALA A 87 14.09 1.24 2.09
CA ALA A 87 14.91 1.06 3.29
C ALA A 87 14.96 2.33 4.16
N GLN A 88 14.91 3.51 3.55
CA GLN A 88 14.90 4.79 4.28
C GLN A 88 13.66 4.97 5.19
N TYR A 89 12.56 4.27 4.90
CA TYR A 89 11.32 4.33 5.68
C TYR A 89 11.20 3.16 6.66
N LEU A 90 11.93 2.07 6.43
CA LEU A 90 11.86 0.83 7.19
C LEU A 90 12.95 0.79 8.27
N THR A 91 13.03 1.85 9.05
CA THR A 91 14.02 2.03 10.11
C THR A 91 13.57 1.40 11.43
N PRO A 92 14.50 1.10 12.37
CA PRO A 92 14.13 0.54 13.67
C PRO A 92 13.07 1.36 14.41
N ALA A 93 12.16 0.70 15.09
CA ALA A 93 11.07 1.27 15.87
C ALA A 93 10.03 2.07 15.04
N THR A 94 10.08 1.99 13.71
CA THR A 94 9.08 2.60 12.83
C THR A 94 7.98 1.60 12.50
N THR A 95 6.72 2.02 12.59
CA THR A 95 5.56 1.22 12.18
C THR A 95 5.06 1.72 10.83
N VAL A 96 5.03 0.82 9.85
CA VAL A 96 4.63 1.11 8.47
C VAL A 96 3.40 0.30 8.11
N ALA A 97 2.34 0.96 7.67
CA ALA A 97 1.14 0.30 7.17
C ALA A 97 1.06 0.37 5.64
N LEU A 98 0.37 -0.59 5.04
CA LEU A 98 0.11 -0.64 3.61
C LEU A 98 -1.35 -0.29 3.32
N LEU A 99 -1.58 0.57 2.36
CA LEU A 99 -2.88 0.97 1.88
C LEU A 99 -2.92 0.86 0.35
N GLY A 100 -4.00 0.33 -0.18
CA GLY A 100 -4.17 0.20 -1.64
C GLY A 100 -5.20 -0.85 -2.00
N SER A 101 -5.62 -0.89 -3.27
CA SER A 101 -6.57 -1.87 -3.78
C SER A 101 -6.02 -3.30 -3.70
N SER A 102 -6.91 -4.29 -3.77
CA SER A 102 -6.54 -5.71 -3.73
C SER A 102 -5.60 -6.14 -4.87
N GLY A 103 -5.66 -5.44 -6.02
CA GLY A 103 -4.82 -5.72 -7.18
C GLY A 103 -3.50 -4.94 -7.24
N ALA A 104 -3.17 -4.14 -6.23
CA ALA A 104 -1.99 -3.26 -6.27
C ALA A 104 -0.64 -3.98 -6.07
N GLY A 105 -0.66 -5.24 -5.63
CA GLY A 105 0.55 -6.03 -5.40
C GLY A 105 1.15 -5.87 -4.00
N LYS A 106 0.32 -5.56 -3.00
CA LYS A 106 0.76 -5.39 -1.61
C LYS A 106 1.39 -6.66 -1.03
N SER A 107 0.80 -7.83 -1.29
CA SER A 107 1.35 -9.11 -0.81
C SER A 107 2.73 -9.41 -1.40
N THR A 108 2.91 -9.14 -2.70
CA THR A 108 4.21 -9.29 -3.36
C THR A 108 5.23 -8.31 -2.77
N LEU A 109 4.81 -7.09 -2.47
CA LEU A 109 5.68 -6.10 -1.84
C LEU A 109 6.10 -6.50 -0.43
N VAL A 110 5.16 -7.00 0.38
CA VAL A 110 5.46 -7.53 1.73
C VAL A 110 6.49 -8.65 1.64
N ASN A 111 6.30 -9.62 0.76
CA ASN A 111 7.24 -10.73 0.56
C ASN A 111 8.63 -10.22 0.13
N ARG A 112 8.66 -9.23 -0.75
CA ARG A 112 9.92 -8.62 -1.19
C ARG A 112 10.66 -7.91 -0.04
N ILE A 113 9.95 -7.15 0.77
CA ILE A 113 10.51 -6.45 1.94
C ILE A 113 11.03 -7.45 2.98
N LEU A 114 10.29 -8.51 3.22
CA LEU A 114 10.68 -9.54 4.19
C LEU A 114 11.77 -10.49 3.67
N GLY A 115 12.01 -10.51 2.37
CA GLY A 115 12.94 -11.44 1.73
C GLY A 115 12.49 -12.90 1.75
N ARG A 116 11.18 -13.14 1.91
CA ARG A 116 10.61 -14.51 1.99
C ARG A 116 9.11 -14.50 1.67
N GLU A 117 8.59 -15.64 1.22
CA GLU A 117 7.17 -15.83 0.97
C GLU A 117 6.39 -16.00 2.28
N LYS A 118 5.92 -14.93 2.88
CA LYS A 118 5.04 -14.95 4.06
C LYS A 118 3.60 -14.67 3.75
N GLN A 119 3.31 -13.98 2.63
CA GLN A 119 1.97 -13.68 2.16
C GLN A 119 1.62 -14.55 0.96
N ALA A 120 0.40 -15.11 0.94
CA ALA A 120 -0.12 -15.75 -0.24
C ALA A 120 -0.33 -14.72 -1.34
N THR A 121 0.29 -14.93 -2.50
CA THR A 121 0.05 -14.12 -3.69
C THR A 121 -1.33 -14.41 -4.26
N LYS A 122 -1.82 -13.58 -5.19
CA LYS A 122 -3.15 -13.73 -5.78
C LYS A 122 -3.35 -15.12 -6.42
N GLU A 123 -2.32 -15.67 -7.03
CA GLU A 123 -2.35 -17.00 -7.66
C GLU A 123 -2.62 -18.13 -6.65
N THR A 124 -2.05 -18.01 -5.45
CA THR A 124 -2.28 -18.97 -4.37
C THR A 124 -3.62 -18.74 -3.65
N ARG A 125 -4.20 -17.57 -3.74
CA ARG A 125 -5.50 -17.24 -3.12
C ARG A 125 -6.69 -17.83 -3.89
N GLU A 126 -6.56 -18.07 -5.18
CA GLU A 126 -7.64 -18.68 -5.97
C GLU A 126 -7.89 -20.14 -5.59
N ASP A 127 -6.86 -20.86 -5.17
CA ASP A 127 -6.98 -22.27 -4.75
C ASP A 127 -7.54 -22.46 -3.33
N SER A 128 -7.58 -21.40 -2.53
CA SER A 128 -8.07 -21.45 -1.15
C SER A 128 -9.52 -20.93 -0.99
N ARG A 129 -10.35 -21.03 -2.04
CA ARG A 129 -11.78 -20.72 -1.99
C ARG A 129 -12.52 -21.63 -1.00
N GLY A 130 -12.63 -21.21 0.24
CA GLY A 130 -13.37 -21.96 1.27
C GLY A 130 -12.95 -21.67 2.69
N ARG A 131 -11.90 -20.89 2.91
CA ARG A 131 -11.51 -20.46 4.25
C ARG A 131 -11.84 -18.98 4.44
N HIS A 132 -12.56 -18.70 5.52
CA HIS A 132 -12.94 -17.38 5.98
C HIS A 132 -11.79 -16.37 5.83
N THR A 133 -12.07 -15.26 5.17
CA THR A 133 -11.18 -14.08 5.15
C THR A 133 -10.89 -13.71 6.60
N THR A 134 -9.69 -14.06 7.06
CA THR A 134 -9.23 -13.64 8.37
C THR A 134 -9.07 -12.11 8.33
N THR A 135 -9.90 -11.42 9.09
CA THR A 135 -9.81 -9.99 9.38
C THR A 135 -8.65 -9.64 10.32
N SER A 136 -7.73 -10.59 10.52
CA SER A 136 -6.60 -10.42 11.43
C SER A 136 -5.54 -9.51 10.80
N ARG A 137 -5.19 -8.47 11.53
CA ARG A 137 -4.03 -7.64 11.25
C ARG A 137 -2.78 -8.51 11.34
N GLU A 138 -2.04 -8.60 10.26
CA GLU A 138 -0.75 -9.28 10.29
C GLU A 138 0.37 -8.27 10.51
N MET A 139 1.21 -8.56 11.49
CA MET A 139 2.40 -7.78 11.84
C MET A 139 3.64 -8.55 11.46
N PHE A 140 4.55 -7.89 10.77
CA PHE A 140 5.83 -8.48 10.37
C PHE A 140 6.97 -7.60 10.84
N LEU A 141 7.98 -8.23 11.44
CA LEU A 141 9.24 -7.55 11.72
C LEU A 141 10.12 -7.60 10.46
N THR A 142 10.50 -6.43 9.95
CA THR A 142 11.36 -6.34 8.77
C THR A 142 12.83 -6.51 9.15
N PRO A 143 13.71 -6.87 8.19
CA PRO A 143 15.15 -6.98 8.44
C PRO A 143 15.76 -5.67 8.98
N GLY A 144 15.20 -4.52 8.60
CA GLY A 144 15.64 -3.20 9.08
C GLY A 144 15.15 -2.82 10.48
N GLY A 145 14.35 -3.69 11.14
CA GLY A 145 13.81 -3.44 12.47
C GLY A 145 12.49 -2.67 12.51
N ALA A 146 11.90 -2.33 11.37
CA ALA A 146 10.57 -1.74 11.30
C ALA A 146 9.48 -2.80 11.46
N ILE A 147 8.32 -2.38 11.93
CA ILE A 147 7.11 -3.21 11.98
C ILE A 147 6.26 -2.89 10.76
N LEU A 148 5.95 -3.91 9.96
CA LEU A 148 5.10 -3.80 8.79
C LEU A 148 3.71 -4.33 9.14
N LEU A 149 2.68 -3.51 8.92
CA LEU A 149 1.28 -3.88 9.15
C LEU A 149 0.56 -4.09 7.83
N ASP A 150 0.03 -5.29 7.61
CA ASP A 150 -0.93 -5.54 6.54
C ASP A 150 -2.33 -5.57 7.17
N THR A 151 -3.13 -4.54 6.87
CA THR A 151 -4.46 -4.38 7.45
C THR A 151 -5.54 -4.50 6.37
N PRO A 152 -6.18 -5.67 6.23
CA PRO A 152 -7.31 -5.84 5.29
C PRO A 152 -8.46 -4.86 5.55
N GLY A 153 -8.68 -4.46 6.80
CA GLY A 153 -9.77 -3.57 7.20
C GLY A 153 -9.69 -2.14 6.66
N LEU A 154 -8.52 -1.67 6.27
CA LEU A 154 -8.37 -0.37 5.60
C LEU A 154 -8.96 -0.37 4.19
N ARG A 155 -9.16 -1.55 3.60
CA ARG A 155 -9.77 -1.72 2.28
C ARG A 155 -11.29 -1.52 2.31
N GLU A 156 -11.95 -1.94 3.38
CA GLU A 156 -13.42 -1.98 3.50
C GLU A 156 -14.02 -0.62 3.91
N ILE A 157 -13.28 0.15 4.69
CA ILE A 157 -13.75 1.44 5.19
C ILE A 157 -14.00 2.46 4.07
N GLN A 158 -13.29 2.33 2.96
CA GLN A 158 -13.38 3.26 1.84
C GLN A 158 -14.54 3.00 0.88
N LEU A 159 -15.06 1.79 0.85
CA LEU A 159 -16.23 1.46 0.02
C LEU A 159 -17.54 1.95 0.67
N ALA A 160 -17.58 2.05 1.99
CA ALA A 160 -18.76 2.52 2.71
C ALA A 160 -18.95 4.04 2.61
N ASP A 161 -17.88 4.83 2.69
CA ASP A 161 -17.94 6.30 2.62
C ASP A 161 -18.27 6.84 1.21
N VAL A 162 -18.04 6.03 0.17
CA VAL A 162 -18.33 6.43 -1.22
C VAL A 162 -19.82 6.27 -1.55
N ALA A 163 -20.52 5.38 -0.85
CA ALA A 163 -21.95 5.16 -1.07
C ALA A 163 -22.85 6.24 -0.43
N GLU A 164 -22.34 6.98 0.55
CA GLU A 164 -23.09 8.04 1.23
C GLU A 164 -22.85 9.45 0.68
N GLY A 165 -21.95 9.61 -0.29
CA GLY A 165 -21.56 10.90 -0.87
C GLY A 165 -22.08 11.20 -2.28
N LEU A 166 -23.11 10.45 -2.74
CA LEU A 166 -23.76 10.71 -4.02
C LEU A 166 -25.18 11.24 -3.78
#